data_97836c811455389d7b8e16e6562f5659
#
_entry.id   97836c811455389d7b8e16e6562f5659
#
_cell.length_a   1.000
_cell.length_b   1.000
_cell.length_c   1.000
_cell.angle_alpha   90.00
_cell.angle_beta   90.00
_cell.angle_gamma   90.00
#
_symmetry.space_group_name_H-M   'P 1'
#
loop_
_entity.id
_entity.type
_entity.pdbx_description
1 polymer ?
#
loop_
_entity_poly.entity_id
_entity_poly.type
_entity_poly.pdbx_seq_one_letter_code
_entity_poly.pdbx_strand_id
1 'polypeptide(L)'
;NGVLIYLAVADHKFAILGDAGINAVVPADFWVKTKDLMADLFRQGKFTEGLIEGIHHAGDQLGAHFPYDAQGDKNELSDDVSFG
;
A
#
# COMPACT_ATOMS: atom_id res chain seq x y z
N ASN A 1 9.10 6.59 -5.58
CA ASN A 1 8.25 5.45 -5.63
C ASN A 1 7.27 5.50 -4.51
N GLY A 2 6.08 5.76 -4.76
CA GLY A 2 5.09 5.89 -3.74
C GLY A 2 3.78 5.22 -4.06
N VAL A 3 3.07 4.86 -3.00
CA VAL A 3 1.75 4.29 -3.12
C VAL A 3 0.84 5.11 -2.23
N LEU A 4 -0.30 5.49 -2.74
CA LEU A 4 -1.28 6.25 -2.00
C LEU A 4 -2.51 5.39 -1.81
N ILE A 5 -3.00 5.32 -0.60
CA ILE A 5 -4.25 4.66 -0.32
C ILE A 5 -5.25 5.73 0.08
N TYR A 6 -6.36 5.77 -0.61
CA TYR A 6 -7.39 6.76 -0.39
C TYR A 6 -8.64 6.08 0.12
N LEU A 7 -9.24 6.58 1.17
CA LEU A 7 -10.45 6.02 1.70
C LEU A 7 -11.47 7.11 1.97
N ALA A 8 -12.63 7.01 1.33
CA ALA A 8 -13.72 7.93 1.56
C ALA A 8 -14.82 7.15 2.26
N VAL A 9 -14.86 7.23 3.57
CA VAL A 9 -15.76 6.41 4.36
C VAL A 9 -17.22 6.72 4.06
N ALA A 10 -17.56 7.98 3.95
CA ALA A 10 -18.95 8.34 3.71
C ALA A 10 -19.46 7.83 2.38
N ASP A 11 -18.61 7.74 1.37
CA ASP A 11 -19.01 7.30 0.06
C ASP A 11 -18.74 5.82 -0.15
N HIS A 12 -18.17 5.16 0.82
CA HIS A 12 -17.85 3.73 0.74
C HIS A 12 -16.94 3.45 -0.46
N LYS A 13 -15.96 4.31 -0.67
CA LYS A 13 -15.03 4.14 -1.79
C LYS A 13 -13.60 4.18 -1.31
N PHE A 14 -12.76 3.47 -1.97
CA PHE A 14 -11.33 3.55 -1.70
C PHE A 14 -10.54 3.24 -2.96
N ALA A 15 -9.29 3.61 -2.94
CA ALA A 15 -8.42 3.37 -4.08
C ALA A 15 -6.99 3.16 -3.61
N ILE A 16 -6.23 2.40 -4.37
CA ILE A 16 -4.81 2.24 -4.17
C ILE A 16 -4.17 2.72 -5.44
N LEU A 17 -3.28 3.71 -5.31
CA LEU A 17 -2.65 4.31 -6.47
C LEU A 17 -1.15 4.18 -6.36
N GLY A 18 -0.52 3.57 -7.33
CA GLY A 18 0.93 3.54 -7.41
C GLY A 18 1.40 4.67 -8.31
N ASP A 19 2.61 5.14 -8.08
CA ASP A 19 3.12 6.19 -8.94
C ASP A 19 3.51 5.61 -10.31
N ALA A 20 3.95 6.47 -11.20
CA ALA A 20 4.25 6.05 -12.56
C ALA A 20 5.35 4.99 -12.61
N GLY A 21 6.33 5.09 -11.74
CA GLY A 21 7.41 4.11 -11.72
C GLY A 21 6.93 2.72 -11.34
N ILE A 22 6.02 2.65 -10.38
CA ILE A 22 5.45 1.38 -9.99
C ILE A 22 4.54 0.87 -11.08
N ASN A 23 3.68 1.71 -11.60
CA ASN A 23 2.72 1.28 -12.61
C ASN A 23 3.39 0.81 -13.90
N ALA A 24 4.57 1.27 -14.16
CA ALA A 24 5.28 0.89 -15.38
C ALA A 24 5.75 -0.56 -15.33
N VAL A 25 5.94 -1.12 -14.16
CA VAL A 25 6.49 -2.45 -14.04
C VAL A 25 5.57 -3.50 -13.45
N VAL A 26 4.49 -3.10 -12.80
CA VAL A 26 3.60 -4.10 -12.21
C VAL A 26 2.46 -4.42 -13.17
N PRO A 27 1.90 -5.62 -13.10
CA PRO A 27 0.79 -5.95 -13.97
C PRO A 27 -0.47 -5.17 -13.60
N ALA A 28 -1.38 -5.10 -14.50
CA ALA A 28 -2.61 -4.33 -14.31
C ALA A 28 -3.42 -4.80 -13.11
N ASP A 29 -3.33 -6.08 -12.77
CA ASP A 29 -4.09 -6.62 -11.67
C ASP A 29 -3.29 -6.73 -10.39
N PHE A 30 -2.16 -6.02 -10.31
CA PHE A 30 -1.25 -6.13 -9.17
C PHE A 30 -1.94 -5.88 -7.83
N TRP A 31 -2.87 -4.95 -7.79
CA TRP A 31 -3.52 -4.57 -6.55
C TRP A 31 -4.83 -5.29 -6.27
N VAL A 32 -5.24 -6.21 -7.11
CA VAL A 32 -6.55 -6.84 -6.98
C VAL A 32 -6.72 -7.55 -5.64
N LYS A 33 -5.74 -8.35 -5.24
CA LYS A 33 -5.86 -9.07 -3.97
C LYS A 33 -5.83 -8.13 -2.78
N THR A 34 -5.02 -7.08 -2.85
CA THR A 34 -4.96 -6.09 -1.78
C THR A 34 -6.30 -5.39 -1.67
N LYS A 35 -6.89 -5.01 -2.78
CA LYS A 35 -8.19 -4.34 -2.78
C LYS A 35 -9.28 -5.24 -2.24
N ASP A 36 -9.25 -6.51 -2.59
CA ASP A 36 -10.26 -7.45 -2.13
C ASP A 36 -10.19 -7.63 -0.60
N LEU A 37 -8.99 -7.73 -0.08
CA LEU A 37 -8.80 -7.86 1.35
C LEU A 37 -9.31 -6.62 2.08
N MET A 38 -8.96 -5.44 1.58
CA MET A 38 -9.39 -4.20 2.19
C MET A 38 -10.91 -4.02 2.10
N ALA A 39 -11.47 -4.33 0.94
CA ALA A 39 -12.91 -4.19 0.75
C ALA A 39 -13.69 -5.06 1.72
N ASP A 40 -13.20 -6.25 1.96
CA ASP A 40 -13.84 -7.15 2.87
C ASP A 40 -13.87 -6.59 4.28
N LEU A 41 -12.76 -6.05 4.74
CA LEU A 41 -12.69 -5.46 6.06
C LEU A 41 -13.52 -4.18 6.15
N PHE A 42 -13.49 -3.37 5.12
CA PHE A 42 -14.28 -2.13 5.11
C PHE A 42 -15.78 -2.43 5.16
N ARG A 43 -16.21 -3.48 4.48
CA ARG A 43 -17.63 -3.86 4.51
C ARG A 43 -18.07 -4.28 5.90
N GLN A 44 -17.15 -4.75 6.71
CA GLN A 44 -17.45 -5.13 8.08
C GLN A 44 -17.31 -3.94 9.02
N GLY A 45 -17.01 -2.76 8.51
CA GLY A 45 -16.83 -1.57 9.33
C GLY A 45 -15.46 -1.50 9.97
N LYS A 46 -14.53 -2.40 9.59
CA LYS A 46 -13.22 -2.44 10.19
C LYS A 46 -12.26 -1.58 9.40
N PHE A 47 -12.45 -0.27 9.46
CA PHE A 47 -11.67 0.64 8.62
C PHE A 47 -10.19 0.68 8.99
N THR A 48 -9.87 0.76 10.27
CA THR A 48 -8.48 0.79 10.70
C THR A 48 -7.78 -0.51 10.32
N GLU A 49 -8.43 -1.63 10.58
CA GLU A 49 -7.84 -2.90 10.22
C GLU A 49 -7.65 -3.04 8.72
N GLY A 50 -8.62 -2.58 7.95
CA GLY A 50 -8.52 -2.64 6.50
C GLY A 50 -7.35 -1.83 5.99
N LEU A 51 -7.10 -0.65 6.57
CA LEU A 51 -5.97 0.15 6.16
C LEU A 51 -4.66 -0.50 6.57
N ILE A 52 -4.56 -1.02 7.78
CA ILE A 52 -3.35 -1.67 8.24
C ILE A 52 -3.03 -2.90 7.40
N GLU A 53 -4.01 -3.74 7.17
CA GLU A 53 -3.80 -4.94 6.37
C GLU A 53 -3.48 -4.57 4.92
N GLY A 54 -4.10 -3.53 4.42
CA GLY A 54 -3.80 -3.06 3.07
C GLY A 54 -2.38 -2.59 2.94
N ILE A 55 -1.88 -1.85 3.92
CA ILE A 55 -0.51 -1.36 3.90
C ILE A 55 0.47 -2.53 3.97
N HIS A 56 0.21 -3.50 4.85
CA HIS A 56 1.08 -4.66 4.96
C HIS A 56 1.09 -5.49 3.69
N HIS A 57 -0.07 -5.73 3.12
CA HIS A 57 -0.18 -6.54 1.92
C HIS A 57 0.48 -5.82 0.75
N ALA A 58 0.29 -4.51 0.65
CA ALA A 58 0.93 -3.73 -0.40
C ALA A 58 2.45 -3.78 -0.23
N GLY A 59 2.93 -3.70 1.01
CA GLY A 59 4.36 -3.78 1.26
C GLY A 59 4.93 -5.13 0.87
N ASP A 60 4.22 -6.21 1.17
CA ASP A 60 4.66 -7.55 0.80
C ASP A 60 4.69 -7.71 -0.72
N GLN A 61 3.68 -7.21 -1.40
CA GLN A 61 3.63 -7.31 -2.85
C GLN A 61 4.75 -6.50 -3.49
N LEU A 62 4.99 -5.31 -3.00
CA LEU A 62 6.05 -4.48 -3.55
C LEU A 62 7.42 -5.05 -3.24
N GLY A 63 7.60 -5.62 -2.06
CA GLY A 63 8.86 -6.26 -1.70
C GLY A 63 9.19 -7.45 -2.58
N ALA A 64 8.18 -8.21 -2.97
CA ALA A 64 8.37 -9.33 -3.85
C ALA A 64 8.71 -8.88 -5.27
N HIS A 65 8.12 -7.78 -5.71
CA HIS A 65 8.30 -7.30 -7.07
C HIS A 65 9.55 -6.42 -7.21
N PHE A 66 9.89 -5.68 -6.17
CA PHE A 66 11.04 -4.81 -6.15
C PHE A 66 11.94 -5.25 -5.01
N PRO A 67 12.80 -6.23 -5.21
CA PRO A 67 13.60 -6.78 -4.14
C PRO A 67 14.45 -5.73 -3.46
N TYR A 68 14.49 -5.82 -2.14
CA TYR A 68 15.21 -4.90 -1.33
C TYR A 68 16.68 -5.05 -1.54
N ASP A 69 17.41 -3.96 -1.65
CA ASP A 69 18.82 -3.99 -1.79
C ASP A 69 19.41 -3.45 -0.52
N ALA A 70 19.90 -4.28 0.31
CA ALA A 70 20.39 -3.89 1.60
C ALA A 70 21.49 -2.88 1.53
N GLN A 71 22.30 -2.90 0.49
CA GLN A 71 23.26 -1.97 0.48
C GLN A 71 22.83 -0.69 0.06
N GLY A 72 22.01 -0.57 -0.85
CA GLY A 72 21.52 0.65 -1.24
C GLY A 72 20.61 1.24 -0.39
N ASP A 73 20.09 0.54 0.53
CA ASP A 73 19.08 1.02 1.19
C ASP A 73 19.29 1.57 2.38
N LYS A 74 19.98 1.99 2.66
CA LYS A 74 20.14 2.53 3.79
C LYS A 74 19.29 3.40 4.03
N ASN A 75 18.58 3.68 4.02
CA ASN A 75 17.83 4.52 4.18
C ASN A 75 17.53 5.03 5.17
N GLU A 76 17.59 5.23 5.45
CA GLU A 76 17.46 5.76 6.37
C GLU A 76 16.55 6.57 6.59
N LEU A 77 15.96 6.79 6.20
CA LEU A 77 15.12 7.65 6.27
C LEU A 77 14.36 7.58 7.25
N SER A 78 13.99 6.93 7.37
CA SER A 78 13.19 6.77 8.24
C SER A 78 13.31 7.37 9.36
N ASP A 79 14.18 7.50 9.61
CA ASP A 79 14.42 7.87 10.79
C ASP A 79 13.95 9.08 11.07
N ASP A 80 13.87 9.86 10.38
CA ASP A 80 13.56 11.06 10.78
C ASP A 80 12.25 11.37 10.82
N VAL A 81 11.43 10.62 10.71
CA VAL A 81 10.23 10.92 10.80
C VAL A 81 9.83 11.15 12.05
N SER A 82 9.86 12.15 12.61
CA SER A 82 9.47 12.26 13.84
C SER A 82 8.32 12.97 13.84
N PHE A 83 7.45 12.79 14.65
CA PHE A 83 6.34 13.48 14.75
C PHE A 83 6.40 14.35 15.79
N GLY A 84 7.21 14.62 16.26
CA GLY A 84 7.31 15.59 17.25
C GLY A 84 6.86 15.76 18.14
#